data_18bb71d9b9306dfd6b64bc9095b88c30
#
_entry.id   18bb71d9b9306dfd6b64bc9095b88c30
#
_cell.length_a   1.000
_cell.length_b   1.000
_cell.length_c   1.000
_cell.angle_alpha   90.00
_cell.angle_beta   90.00
_cell.angle_gamma   90.00
#
_symmetry.space_group_name_H-M   'P 1'
#
loop_
_entity.id
_entity.type
_entity.pdbx_description
1 polymer ?
#
loop_
_entity_poly.entity_id
_entity_poly.type
_entity_poly.pdbx_seq_one_letter_code
_entity_poly.pdbx_strand_id
1 'polypeptide(L)'
;MKIGHRHLTAFALLALAIVIAGASCVRPAPVPKASAPRVAYAGVRSSAYGIKPFPEPAEWEKAIMTMSGYYQGSTPVAIWIVGRLGRPRACRLEFPGGATALPNILFDDLDKHEAYLSWFDRAGIKVFLQVEPANADMKTLIDLVLGRYGKHPCVIGFGVDVEWHREADRPEWGVPVDDKMGRQWEAWVKAHNSAYRLFIKHWDQRWLCPTYRGDIVFVDDSQIVKDMETLVAEFAAWAKFFKPNPVFFQIGYPSDKPWWSQLTLPPQTLGQAIAARIGQTCGIIWVDFTLKDVLPLK
;
A
#
# COMPACT_ATOMS: atom_id res chain seq x y z
N MET A 1 103.60 -20.95 37.28
CA MET A 1 103.51 -19.98 38.40
C MET A 1 102.05 -19.55 38.54
N LYS A 2 101.36 -20.17 39.49
CA LYS A 2 100.54 -19.57 40.51
C LYS A 2 99.59 -18.46 39.99
N ILE A 3 98.29 -18.36 40.19
CA ILE A 3 97.36 -18.60 41.31
C ILE A 3 96.00 -18.37 40.61
N GLY A 4 94.98 -19.05 40.60
CA GLY A 4 93.97 -19.51 41.54
C GLY A 4 92.99 -18.42 41.90
N HIS A 5 91.72 -18.64 41.57
CA HIS A 5 90.56 -18.30 42.42
C HIS A 5 89.24 -18.69 41.79
N ARG A 6 88.69 -19.51 42.41
CA ARG A 6 87.34 -19.88 43.03
C ARG A 6 86.07 -19.32 42.36
N HIS A 7 85.31 -20.31 42.06
CA HIS A 7 83.93 -20.24 41.58
C HIS A 7 82.94 -19.79 42.66
N LEU A 8 81.95 -19.05 42.23
CA LEU A 8 80.65 -18.98 42.90
C LEU A 8 79.53 -19.19 41.82
N THR A 9 78.91 -20.32 41.92
CA THR A 9 77.74 -20.65 41.13
C THR A 9 76.48 -20.02 41.74
N ALA A 10 75.82 -19.13 40.99
CA ALA A 10 74.54 -18.63 41.34
C ALA A 10 73.46 -19.36 40.45
N PHE A 11 72.63 -20.15 41.11
CA PHE A 11 71.44 -20.75 40.48
C PHE A 11 70.36 -19.70 40.27
N ALA A 12 70.07 -19.36 39.02
CA ALA A 12 68.92 -18.55 38.64
C ALA A 12 67.72 -19.49 38.40
N LEU A 13 66.76 -19.43 39.28
CA LEU A 13 65.46 -20.06 39.06
C LEU A 13 64.68 -19.26 38.06
N LEU A 14 64.43 -19.84 36.89
CA LEU A 14 63.59 -19.25 35.84
C LEU A 14 62.14 -19.65 36.14
N ALA A 15 61.33 -18.74 36.67
CA ALA A 15 59.87 -18.91 36.85
C ALA A 15 59.18 -18.71 35.51
N LEU A 16 58.67 -19.81 34.92
CA LEU A 16 57.88 -19.83 33.69
C LEU A 16 56.43 -19.42 34.04
N ALA A 17 56.08 -18.16 33.79
CA ALA A 17 54.68 -17.70 33.89
C ALA A 17 53.88 -18.17 32.68
N ILE A 18 53.02 -19.17 32.87
CA ILE A 18 52.05 -19.59 31.87
C ILE A 18 50.90 -18.58 31.85
N VAL A 19 50.88 -17.70 30.85
CA VAL A 19 49.71 -16.83 30.54
C VAL A 19 48.64 -17.68 29.85
N ILE A 20 47.61 -18.09 30.60
CA ILE A 20 46.43 -18.70 30.02
C ILE A 20 45.60 -17.58 29.37
N ALA A 21 45.74 -17.39 28.07
CA ALA A 21 44.86 -16.55 27.30
C ALA A 21 43.47 -17.18 27.27
N GLY A 22 42.56 -16.71 28.13
CA GLY A 22 41.16 -17.09 28.11
C GLY A 22 40.50 -16.62 26.80
N ALA A 23 40.32 -17.52 25.86
CA ALA A 23 39.50 -17.28 24.68
C ALA A 23 38.05 -17.08 25.11
N SER A 24 37.62 -15.85 25.30
CA SER A 24 36.20 -15.51 25.46
C SER A 24 35.48 -15.87 24.16
N CYS A 25 34.77 -17.00 24.15
CA CYS A 25 33.81 -17.28 23.11
C CYS A 25 32.71 -16.21 23.12
N VAL A 26 32.88 -15.16 22.33
CA VAL A 26 31.81 -14.21 22.04
C VAL A 26 30.73 -14.98 21.27
N ARG A 27 29.65 -15.34 21.95
CA ARG A 27 28.46 -15.85 21.26
C ARG A 27 28.03 -14.79 20.26
N PRO A 28 27.85 -15.13 18.96
CA PRO A 28 27.29 -14.20 18.02
C PRO A 28 25.90 -13.79 18.51
N ALA A 29 25.63 -12.49 18.49
CA ALA A 29 24.30 -11.96 18.82
C ALA A 29 23.27 -12.68 17.96
N PRO A 30 22.09 -13.07 18.54
CA PRO A 30 21.06 -13.71 17.76
C PRO A 30 20.67 -12.81 16.60
N VAL A 31 20.80 -13.31 15.37
CA VAL A 31 20.32 -12.63 14.17
C VAL A 31 18.85 -12.32 14.39
N PRO A 32 18.40 -11.05 14.28
CA PRO A 32 17.01 -10.72 14.46
C PRO A 32 16.19 -11.61 13.52
N LYS A 33 15.30 -12.43 14.06
CA LYS A 33 14.33 -13.17 13.26
C LYS A 33 13.63 -12.14 12.40
N ALA A 34 13.70 -12.28 11.09
CA ALA A 34 12.95 -11.44 10.16
C ALA A 34 11.51 -11.42 10.66
N SER A 35 10.99 -10.24 10.99
CA SER A 35 9.61 -10.09 11.43
C SER A 35 8.71 -10.72 10.37
N ALA A 36 7.74 -11.53 10.78
CA ALA A 36 6.77 -12.13 9.87
C ALA A 36 6.16 -11.06 8.95
N PRO A 37 5.81 -11.39 7.70
CA PRO A 37 5.14 -10.47 6.79
C PRO A 37 3.96 -9.82 7.50
N ARG A 38 3.88 -8.49 7.43
CA ARG A 38 2.93 -7.73 8.24
C ARG A 38 1.95 -7.01 7.34
N VAL A 39 0.67 -7.11 7.67
CA VAL A 39 -0.33 -6.17 7.17
C VAL A 39 -0.04 -4.81 7.80
N ALA A 40 0.59 -3.91 7.02
CA ALA A 40 0.98 -2.59 7.51
C ALA A 40 -0.15 -1.57 7.39
N TYR A 41 -1.06 -1.79 6.44
CA TYR A 41 -2.22 -0.96 6.19
C TYR A 41 -3.46 -1.83 6.06
N ALA A 42 -4.56 -1.44 6.65
CA ALA A 42 -5.83 -2.11 6.41
C ALA A 42 -6.99 -1.11 6.49
N GLY A 43 -8.02 -1.36 5.70
CA GLY A 43 -9.15 -0.46 5.65
C GLY A 43 -10.08 -0.72 4.48
N VAL A 44 -10.58 0.34 3.88
CA VAL A 44 -11.62 0.24 2.85
C VAL A 44 -11.29 1.06 1.60
N ARG A 45 -11.87 0.66 0.47
CA ARG A 45 -11.98 1.50 -0.71
C ARG A 45 -13.40 2.04 -0.78
N SER A 46 -13.53 3.36 -0.90
CA SER A 46 -14.82 4.02 -1.13
C SER A 46 -15.06 4.25 -2.62
N SER A 47 -16.31 4.24 -3.04
CA SER A 47 -16.70 4.67 -4.38
C SER A 47 -18.11 5.25 -4.41
N ALA A 48 -18.42 6.03 -5.45
CA ALA A 48 -19.78 6.45 -5.73
C ALA A 48 -20.65 5.30 -6.28
N TYR A 49 -20.06 4.14 -6.55
CA TYR A 49 -20.74 2.96 -7.11
C TYR A 49 -21.23 1.99 -6.03
N GLY A 50 -20.64 2.03 -4.83
CA GLY A 50 -20.89 1.10 -3.74
C GLY A 50 -22.11 1.41 -2.90
N ILE A 51 -21.91 1.72 -1.62
CA ILE A 51 -22.97 1.88 -0.64
C ILE A 51 -23.87 3.08 -0.96
N LYS A 52 -25.18 2.87 -0.92
CA LYS A 52 -26.17 3.94 -1.07
C LYS A 52 -27.22 3.86 0.04
N PRO A 53 -27.62 5.01 0.65
CA PRO A 53 -26.97 6.32 0.48
C PRO A 53 -25.49 6.25 0.87
N PHE A 54 -24.67 7.19 0.38
CA PHE A 54 -23.24 7.23 0.73
C PHE A 54 -23.12 7.48 2.24
N PRO A 55 -22.39 6.64 2.98
CA PRO A 55 -22.36 6.74 4.44
C PRO A 55 -21.76 8.05 4.94
N GLU A 56 -22.20 8.50 6.11
CA GLU A 56 -21.64 9.66 6.79
C GLU A 56 -20.20 9.42 7.27
N PRO A 57 -19.40 10.46 7.51
CA PRO A 57 -17.98 10.34 7.90
C PRO A 57 -17.74 9.41 9.09
N ALA A 58 -18.61 9.42 10.10
CA ALA A 58 -18.49 8.55 11.28
C ALA A 58 -18.71 7.06 10.96
N GLU A 59 -19.57 6.75 9.98
CA GLU A 59 -19.77 5.37 9.55
C GLU A 59 -18.55 4.85 8.76
N TRP A 60 -17.94 5.70 7.92
CA TRP A 60 -16.69 5.37 7.25
C TRP A 60 -15.55 5.18 8.25
N GLU A 61 -15.39 6.06 9.25
CA GLU A 61 -14.41 5.86 10.32
C GLU A 61 -14.59 4.51 10.99
N LYS A 62 -15.82 4.18 11.42
CA LYS A 62 -16.14 2.90 12.05
C LYS A 62 -15.75 1.72 11.15
N ALA A 63 -16.06 1.78 9.87
CA ALA A 63 -15.71 0.73 8.92
C ALA A 63 -14.19 0.55 8.79
N ILE A 64 -13.47 1.66 8.58
CA ILE A 64 -12.01 1.66 8.39
C ILE A 64 -11.32 1.16 9.66
N MET A 65 -11.72 1.65 10.83
CA MET A 65 -11.14 1.24 12.11
C MET A 65 -11.42 -0.23 12.42
N THR A 66 -12.62 -0.73 12.09
CA THR A 66 -12.95 -2.16 12.26
C THR A 66 -12.07 -3.03 11.35
N MET A 67 -11.93 -2.67 10.07
CA MET A 67 -11.05 -3.41 9.15
C MET A 67 -9.59 -3.40 9.61
N SER A 68 -9.09 -2.26 10.05
CA SER A 68 -7.74 -2.16 10.61
C SER A 68 -7.58 -2.98 11.89
N GLY A 69 -8.61 -3.02 12.73
CA GLY A 69 -8.62 -3.77 13.99
C GLY A 69 -8.41 -5.29 13.83
N TYR A 70 -8.68 -5.86 12.64
CA TYR A 70 -8.38 -7.27 12.37
C TYR A 70 -6.88 -7.58 12.28
N TYR A 71 -6.02 -6.57 12.18
CA TYR A 71 -4.57 -6.74 11.95
C TYR A 71 -3.77 -5.90 12.93
N GLN A 72 -3.25 -6.54 13.94
CA GLN A 72 -2.52 -5.86 15.02
C GLN A 72 -1.37 -4.99 14.48
N GLY A 73 -1.41 -3.71 14.83
CA GLY A 73 -0.39 -2.73 14.44
C GLY A 73 -0.47 -2.26 13.00
N SER A 74 -1.55 -2.56 12.27
CA SER A 74 -1.81 -1.95 10.97
C SER A 74 -2.24 -0.49 11.13
N THR A 75 -1.93 0.31 10.11
CA THR A 75 -2.40 1.69 10.00
C THR A 75 -3.77 1.71 9.32
N PRO A 76 -4.79 2.35 9.91
CA PRO A 76 -6.08 2.50 9.25
C PRO A 76 -5.94 3.36 8.00
N VAL A 77 -6.45 2.87 6.86
CA VAL A 77 -6.31 3.52 5.56
C VAL A 77 -7.60 3.48 4.76
N ALA A 78 -7.84 4.54 4.01
CA ALA A 78 -8.86 4.59 2.97
C ALA A 78 -8.20 4.77 1.59
N ILE A 79 -8.64 3.99 0.61
CA ILE A 79 -8.51 4.34 -0.80
C ILE A 79 -9.77 5.12 -1.14
N TRP A 80 -9.61 6.41 -1.41
CA TRP A 80 -10.72 7.36 -1.52
C TRP A 80 -10.83 7.89 -2.93
N ILE A 81 -11.84 7.43 -3.67
CA ILE A 81 -12.06 7.87 -5.06
C ILE A 81 -12.59 9.29 -5.05
N VAL A 82 -11.85 10.19 -5.68
CA VAL A 82 -12.19 11.62 -5.82
C VAL A 82 -12.42 12.03 -7.27
N GLY A 83 -12.06 11.14 -8.20
CA GLY A 83 -12.28 11.30 -9.62
C GLY A 83 -12.74 9.98 -10.23
N ARG A 84 -13.91 9.97 -10.84
CA ARG A 84 -14.51 8.76 -11.43
C ARG A 84 -14.68 8.89 -12.94
N LEU A 85 -14.86 7.76 -13.61
CA LEU A 85 -15.16 7.75 -15.02
C LEU A 85 -16.42 8.60 -15.32
N GLY A 86 -16.25 9.60 -16.18
CA GLY A 86 -17.30 10.46 -16.71
C GLY A 86 -17.49 10.22 -18.20
N ARG A 87 -18.67 10.53 -18.73
CA ARG A 87 -18.93 10.43 -20.18
C ARG A 87 -18.80 11.78 -20.86
N PRO A 88 -18.31 11.85 -22.10
CA PRO A 88 -17.63 10.81 -22.86
C PRO A 88 -16.12 10.79 -22.54
N ARG A 89 -15.56 9.69 -22.06
CA ARG A 89 -14.11 9.47 -21.86
C ARG A 89 -13.36 10.53 -21.04
N ALA A 90 -14.01 11.11 -20.05
CA ALA A 90 -13.46 12.13 -19.17
C ALA A 90 -13.32 11.61 -17.72
N CYS A 91 -12.39 12.16 -16.97
CA CYS A 91 -12.38 12.04 -15.52
C CYS A 91 -13.31 13.11 -14.94
N ARG A 92 -14.31 12.68 -14.14
CA ARG A 92 -15.16 13.59 -13.39
C ARG A 92 -14.63 13.72 -11.97
N LEU A 93 -14.05 14.86 -11.67
CA LEU A 93 -13.62 15.23 -10.32
C LEU A 93 -14.84 15.66 -9.50
N GLU A 94 -15.05 15.03 -8.36
CA GLU A 94 -16.23 15.22 -7.53
C GLU A 94 -16.07 16.42 -6.59
N PHE A 95 -15.58 17.53 -7.14
CA PHE A 95 -15.43 18.83 -6.49
C PHE A 95 -15.47 19.97 -7.52
N PRO A 96 -15.73 21.21 -7.10
CA PRO A 96 -15.77 22.36 -7.99
C PRO A 96 -14.43 22.69 -8.65
N GLY A 97 -14.46 22.92 -9.95
CA GLY A 97 -13.32 23.36 -10.73
C GLY A 97 -13.21 24.87 -10.83
N GLY A 98 -12.17 25.32 -11.53
CA GLY A 98 -12.03 26.72 -11.94
C GLY A 98 -12.90 27.07 -13.16
N ALA A 99 -12.86 28.34 -13.57
CA ALA A 99 -13.63 28.84 -14.72
C ALA A 99 -13.16 28.30 -16.07
N THR A 100 -11.94 27.74 -16.15
CA THR A 100 -11.35 27.25 -17.40
C THR A 100 -11.75 25.80 -17.62
N ALA A 101 -12.34 25.51 -18.79
CA ALA A 101 -12.58 24.13 -19.21
C ALA A 101 -11.25 23.42 -19.50
N LEU A 102 -11.12 22.20 -19.01
CA LEU A 102 -9.93 21.36 -19.20
C LEU A 102 -10.28 20.15 -20.07
N PRO A 103 -9.43 19.76 -21.03
CA PRO A 103 -9.70 18.61 -21.88
C PRO A 103 -9.90 17.32 -21.07
N ASN A 104 -10.99 16.61 -21.34
CA ASN A 104 -11.33 15.34 -20.68
C ASN A 104 -11.42 15.38 -19.15
N ILE A 105 -11.66 16.56 -18.56
CA ILE A 105 -11.90 16.74 -17.14
C ILE A 105 -13.24 17.44 -16.94
N LEU A 106 -14.08 16.85 -16.13
CA LEU A 106 -15.36 17.39 -15.69
C LEU A 106 -15.29 17.64 -14.18
N PHE A 107 -16.05 18.62 -13.74
CA PHE A 107 -16.14 18.94 -12.32
C PHE A 107 -17.58 18.83 -11.83
N ASP A 108 -17.77 18.50 -10.58
CA ASP A 108 -19.04 18.62 -9.89
C ASP A 108 -19.17 20.04 -9.27
N ASP A 109 -20.40 20.47 -9.01
CA ASP A 109 -20.66 21.79 -8.44
C ASP A 109 -20.37 21.86 -6.94
N LEU A 110 -20.39 20.72 -6.26
CA LEU A 110 -20.17 20.60 -4.81
C LEU A 110 -18.95 19.72 -4.52
N ASP A 111 -18.21 20.12 -3.48
CA ASP A 111 -17.14 19.28 -2.93
C ASP A 111 -17.73 18.17 -2.05
N LYS A 112 -17.56 16.94 -2.50
CA LYS A 112 -18.07 15.77 -1.78
C LYS A 112 -17.08 15.18 -0.77
N HIS A 113 -15.83 15.68 -0.74
CA HIS A 113 -14.74 15.01 -0.02
C HIS A 113 -14.19 15.80 1.15
N GLU A 114 -14.27 17.12 1.13
CA GLU A 114 -13.67 17.99 2.14
C GLU A 114 -14.10 17.62 3.57
N ALA A 115 -15.40 17.35 3.78
CA ALA A 115 -15.92 16.97 5.09
C ALA A 115 -15.35 15.64 5.60
N TYR A 116 -15.18 14.67 4.70
CA TYR A 116 -14.61 13.35 5.01
C TYR A 116 -13.13 13.45 5.33
N LEU A 117 -12.35 14.16 4.52
CA LEU A 117 -10.93 14.35 4.75
C LEU A 117 -10.65 15.08 6.06
N SER A 118 -11.42 16.15 6.35
CA SER A 118 -11.35 16.86 7.63
C SER A 118 -11.71 15.95 8.82
N TRP A 119 -12.60 14.99 8.62
CA TRP A 119 -12.92 13.98 9.63
C TRP A 119 -11.77 12.99 9.83
N PHE A 120 -11.22 12.48 8.74
CA PHE A 120 -10.11 11.52 8.76
C PHE A 120 -8.82 12.11 9.35
N ASP A 121 -8.57 13.40 9.16
CA ASP A 121 -7.48 14.12 9.84
C ASP A 121 -7.56 13.95 11.36
N ARG A 122 -8.75 14.12 11.94
CA ARG A 122 -8.97 13.99 13.39
C ARG A 122 -8.97 12.55 13.88
N ALA A 123 -9.46 11.64 13.05
CA ALA A 123 -9.50 10.20 13.35
C ALA A 123 -8.15 9.49 13.18
N GLY A 124 -7.13 10.16 12.61
CA GLY A 124 -5.82 9.56 12.37
C GLY A 124 -5.82 8.52 11.24
N ILE A 125 -6.86 8.51 10.40
CA ILE A 125 -6.97 7.62 9.23
C ILE A 125 -6.09 8.18 8.11
N LYS A 126 -5.36 7.30 7.41
CA LYS A 126 -4.56 7.68 6.25
C LYS A 126 -5.36 7.50 4.96
N VAL A 127 -5.07 8.34 3.96
CA VAL A 127 -5.87 8.39 2.72
C VAL A 127 -4.97 8.42 1.49
N PHE A 128 -5.22 7.49 0.57
CA PHE A 128 -4.79 7.64 -0.82
C PHE A 128 -5.97 8.19 -1.63
N LEU A 129 -5.75 9.28 -2.37
CA LEU A 129 -6.75 9.88 -3.25
C LEU A 129 -6.69 9.21 -4.62
N GLN A 130 -7.73 8.49 -5.03
CA GLN A 130 -7.75 7.75 -6.29
C GLN A 130 -8.55 8.47 -7.37
N VAL A 131 -8.07 8.33 -8.62
CA VAL A 131 -8.82 8.73 -9.82
C VAL A 131 -8.94 7.58 -10.81
N GLU A 132 -10.04 7.60 -11.58
CA GLU A 132 -10.27 6.86 -12.82
C GLU A 132 -10.01 7.85 -13.97
N PRO A 133 -8.82 7.85 -14.57
CA PRO A 133 -8.36 9.01 -15.34
C PRO A 133 -9.02 9.19 -16.70
N ALA A 134 -9.57 8.13 -17.28
CA ALA A 134 -10.04 8.16 -18.67
C ALA A 134 -8.96 8.75 -19.61
N ASN A 135 -9.34 9.71 -20.47
CA ASN A 135 -8.40 10.39 -21.38
C ASN A 135 -7.83 11.70 -20.82
N ALA A 136 -8.06 11.99 -19.53
CA ALA A 136 -7.52 13.20 -18.92
C ALA A 136 -5.99 13.17 -18.82
N ASP A 137 -5.37 14.35 -18.88
CA ASP A 137 -3.94 14.47 -18.67
C ASP A 137 -3.58 14.18 -17.20
N MET A 138 -2.68 13.22 -17.00
CA MET A 138 -2.33 12.74 -15.66
C MET A 138 -1.66 13.81 -14.79
N LYS A 139 -0.82 14.67 -15.40
CA LYS A 139 -0.21 15.75 -14.63
C LYS A 139 -1.25 16.72 -14.12
N THR A 140 -2.19 17.07 -14.97
CA THR A 140 -3.30 17.96 -14.63
C THR A 140 -4.17 17.36 -13.50
N LEU A 141 -4.49 16.05 -13.57
CA LEU A 141 -5.26 15.39 -12.51
C LEU A 141 -4.51 15.38 -11.18
N ILE A 142 -3.22 15.05 -11.18
CA ILE A 142 -2.38 15.05 -9.98
C ILE A 142 -2.35 16.46 -9.37
N ASP A 143 -2.11 17.49 -10.19
CA ASP A 143 -2.01 18.87 -9.72
C ASP A 143 -3.34 19.37 -9.14
N LEU A 144 -4.48 19.06 -9.77
CA LEU A 144 -5.80 19.46 -9.29
C LEU A 144 -6.16 18.79 -7.97
N VAL A 145 -5.97 17.49 -7.88
CA VAL A 145 -6.36 16.70 -6.70
C VAL A 145 -5.44 16.99 -5.52
N LEU A 146 -4.12 16.93 -5.72
CA LEU A 146 -3.17 17.17 -4.64
C LEU A 146 -3.05 18.65 -4.28
N GLY A 147 -3.21 19.56 -5.25
CA GLY A 147 -3.30 20.99 -4.99
C GLY A 147 -4.50 21.35 -4.11
N ARG A 148 -5.63 20.65 -4.27
CA ARG A 148 -6.83 20.86 -3.47
C ARG A 148 -6.74 20.22 -2.08
N TYR A 149 -6.36 18.94 -2.00
CA TYR A 149 -6.48 18.13 -0.79
C TYR A 149 -5.16 17.82 -0.10
N GLY A 150 -4.02 18.18 -0.69
CA GLY A 150 -2.70 17.96 -0.07
C GLY A 150 -2.47 18.73 1.24
N LYS A 151 -3.35 19.67 1.59
CA LYS A 151 -3.37 20.36 2.90
C LYS A 151 -3.79 19.44 4.06
N HIS A 152 -4.46 18.31 3.77
CA HIS A 152 -4.94 17.38 4.79
C HIS A 152 -3.82 16.45 5.27
N PRO A 153 -3.50 16.42 6.58
CA PRO A 153 -2.48 15.51 7.14
C PRO A 153 -2.80 14.02 6.97
N CYS A 154 -4.05 13.69 6.71
CA CYS A 154 -4.46 12.32 6.41
C CYS A 154 -4.00 11.86 5.03
N VAL A 155 -3.83 12.76 4.07
CA VAL A 155 -3.43 12.41 2.69
C VAL A 155 -1.97 11.94 2.67
N ILE A 156 -1.74 10.74 2.17
CA ILE A 156 -0.42 10.12 2.07
C ILE A 156 0.00 9.77 0.64
N GLY A 157 -0.85 10.06 -0.34
CA GLY A 157 -0.51 9.80 -1.73
C GLY A 157 -1.68 9.91 -2.69
N PHE A 158 -1.37 9.57 -3.94
CA PHE A 158 -2.28 9.63 -5.07
C PHE A 158 -2.34 8.27 -5.76
N GLY A 159 -3.51 7.90 -6.25
CA GLY A 159 -3.75 6.61 -6.87
C GLY A 159 -4.36 6.72 -8.27
N VAL A 160 -3.92 5.84 -9.14
CA VAL A 160 -4.42 5.71 -10.51
C VAL A 160 -5.03 4.34 -10.73
N ASP A 161 -6.29 4.33 -11.11
CA ASP A 161 -6.95 3.14 -11.61
C ASP A 161 -6.62 2.96 -13.10
N VAL A 162 -5.68 2.06 -13.38
CA VAL A 162 -5.12 1.88 -14.74
C VAL A 162 -6.12 1.20 -15.68
N GLU A 163 -7.10 0.47 -15.17
CA GLU A 163 -8.18 -0.10 -15.97
C GLU A 163 -8.92 0.98 -16.79
N TRP A 164 -8.95 2.21 -16.28
CA TRP A 164 -9.60 3.35 -16.90
C TRP A 164 -8.61 4.37 -17.50
N HIS A 165 -7.33 4.03 -17.57
CA HIS A 165 -6.34 4.92 -18.17
C HIS A 165 -6.38 4.84 -19.69
N ARG A 166 -6.77 5.95 -20.36
CA ARG A 166 -6.86 6.06 -21.83
C ARG A 166 -7.65 4.89 -22.41
N GLU A 167 -8.96 4.95 -22.29
CA GLU A 167 -9.83 3.90 -22.84
C GLU A 167 -9.35 3.46 -24.22
N ALA A 168 -8.76 2.27 -24.26
CA ALA A 168 -8.34 1.60 -25.48
C ALA A 168 -9.54 0.88 -26.11
N ASP A 169 -9.29 0.08 -27.14
CA ASP A 169 -10.29 -0.75 -27.83
C ASP A 169 -11.00 -1.76 -26.89
N ARG A 170 -10.49 -1.94 -25.68
CA ARG A 170 -11.08 -2.75 -24.62
C ARG A 170 -11.37 -1.84 -23.43
N PRO A 171 -12.61 -1.41 -23.24
CA PRO A 171 -13.05 -0.79 -21.99
C PRO A 171 -12.65 -1.67 -20.79
N GLU A 172 -12.33 -1.06 -19.64
CA GLU A 172 -11.92 -1.77 -18.41
C GLU A 172 -10.53 -2.42 -18.43
N TRP A 173 -9.77 -2.29 -19.51
CA TRP A 173 -8.38 -2.73 -19.54
C TRP A 173 -7.38 -1.56 -19.44
N GLY A 174 -7.76 -0.42 -19.97
CA GLY A 174 -6.89 0.74 -20.07
C GLY A 174 -5.67 0.52 -21.00
N VAL A 175 -4.78 1.49 -21.00
CA VAL A 175 -3.47 1.43 -21.67
C VAL A 175 -2.41 1.13 -20.62
N PRO A 176 -1.52 0.14 -20.86
CA PRO A 176 -0.46 -0.20 -19.93
C PRO A 176 0.41 0.99 -19.54
N VAL A 177 0.82 1.01 -18.29
CA VAL A 177 1.74 2.01 -17.72
C VAL A 177 3.16 1.47 -17.81
N ASP A 178 3.98 2.04 -18.68
CA ASP A 178 5.39 1.67 -18.80
C ASP A 178 6.26 2.28 -17.67
N ASP A 179 7.53 1.90 -17.64
CA ASP A 179 8.49 2.37 -16.64
C ASP A 179 8.74 3.87 -16.69
N LYS A 180 8.67 4.49 -17.88
CA LYS A 180 8.83 5.92 -18.06
C LYS A 180 7.63 6.68 -17.51
N MET A 181 6.43 6.21 -17.81
CA MET A 181 5.18 6.78 -17.28
C MET A 181 5.13 6.68 -15.76
N GLY A 182 5.39 5.50 -15.21
CA GLY A 182 5.39 5.30 -13.75
C GLY A 182 6.38 6.21 -13.02
N ARG A 183 7.61 6.35 -13.55
CA ARG A 183 8.62 7.28 -13.01
C ARG A 183 8.14 8.73 -13.08
N GLN A 184 7.52 9.11 -14.17
CA GLN A 184 7.03 10.46 -14.39
C GLN A 184 5.88 10.80 -13.42
N TRP A 185 4.91 9.91 -13.28
CA TRP A 185 3.77 10.11 -12.39
C TRP A 185 4.20 10.17 -10.91
N GLU A 186 5.11 9.28 -10.50
CA GLU A 186 5.69 9.33 -9.17
C GLU A 186 6.39 10.67 -8.91
N ALA A 187 7.19 11.15 -9.87
CA ALA A 187 7.87 12.44 -9.74
C ALA A 187 6.88 13.61 -9.57
N TRP A 188 5.77 13.60 -10.31
CA TRP A 188 4.73 14.63 -10.18
C TRP A 188 4.03 14.57 -8.82
N VAL A 189 3.71 13.37 -8.32
CA VAL A 189 3.13 13.19 -6.99
C VAL A 189 4.08 13.69 -5.90
N LYS A 190 5.36 13.31 -5.98
CA LYS A 190 6.38 13.72 -5.00
C LYS A 190 6.73 15.22 -5.07
N ALA A 191 6.45 15.90 -6.18
CA ALA A 191 6.60 17.35 -6.28
C ALA A 191 5.62 18.13 -5.37
N HIS A 192 4.46 17.57 -5.07
CA HIS A 192 3.53 18.14 -4.09
C HIS A 192 3.99 17.90 -2.64
N ASN A 193 4.49 16.70 -2.35
CA ASN A 193 5.08 16.36 -1.06
C ASN A 193 5.99 15.14 -1.25
N SER A 194 7.26 15.27 -0.88
CA SER A 194 8.26 14.20 -1.04
C SER A 194 7.92 12.90 -0.28
N ALA A 195 7.06 12.99 0.75
CA ALA A 195 6.57 11.85 1.51
C ALA A 195 5.36 11.14 0.83
N TYR A 196 4.73 11.76 -0.17
CA TYR A 196 3.60 11.14 -0.86
C TYR A 196 4.07 9.98 -1.72
N ARG A 197 3.21 8.97 -1.82
CA ARG A 197 3.42 7.81 -2.66
C ARG A 197 2.41 7.79 -3.80
N LEU A 198 2.86 7.35 -4.95
CA LEU A 198 1.97 6.94 -6.03
C LEU A 198 1.52 5.50 -5.77
N PHE A 199 0.24 5.19 -5.96
CA PHE A 199 -0.14 3.82 -6.27
C PHE A 199 -0.69 3.70 -7.70
N ILE A 200 -0.50 2.54 -8.31
CA ILE A 200 -1.10 2.16 -9.57
C ILE A 200 -1.80 0.82 -9.40
N LYS A 201 -3.04 0.74 -9.89
CA LYS A 201 -3.95 -0.39 -9.69
C LYS A 201 -4.34 -1.03 -11.01
N HIS A 202 -4.30 -2.35 -11.07
CA HIS A 202 -4.86 -3.19 -12.12
C HIS A 202 -4.92 -4.65 -11.65
N TRP A 203 -5.81 -5.46 -12.24
CA TRP A 203 -5.89 -6.90 -11.96
C TRP A 203 -4.87 -7.73 -12.78
N ASP A 204 -4.25 -7.16 -13.81
CA ASP A 204 -3.19 -7.82 -14.60
C ASP A 204 -1.86 -7.08 -14.45
N GLN A 205 -0.87 -7.74 -13.85
CA GLN A 205 0.45 -7.18 -13.59
C GLN A 205 1.17 -6.67 -14.86
N ARG A 206 0.80 -7.18 -16.06
CA ARG A 206 1.38 -6.76 -17.34
C ARG A 206 0.97 -5.35 -17.74
N TRP A 207 -0.07 -4.80 -17.12
CA TRP A 207 -0.53 -3.41 -17.33
C TRP A 207 0.22 -2.39 -16.49
N LEU A 208 1.05 -2.84 -15.55
CA LEU A 208 1.82 -1.96 -14.67
C LEU A 208 3.32 -2.02 -14.99
N CYS A 209 4.08 -1.04 -14.49
CA CYS A 209 5.52 -0.87 -14.77
C CYS A 209 6.29 -2.20 -14.72
N PRO A 210 6.86 -2.68 -15.83
CA PRO A 210 7.48 -4.01 -15.88
C PRO A 210 8.73 -4.12 -14.99
N THR A 211 9.55 -3.06 -14.90
CA THR A 211 10.81 -3.09 -14.15
C THR A 211 11.00 -1.93 -13.19
N TYR A 212 10.38 -0.76 -13.46
CA TYR A 212 10.48 0.38 -12.55
C TYR A 212 9.74 0.09 -11.25
N ARG A 213 10.41 0.31 -10.13
CA ARG A 213 9.86 0.09 -8.80
C ARG A 213 9.67 1.41 -8.04
N GLY A 214 10.64 2.32 -8.03
CA GLY A 214 10.56 3.59 -7.32
C GLY A 214 10.01 3.44 -5.89
N ASP A 215 9.24 4.42 -5.43
CA ASP A 215 8.47 4.36 -4.20
C ASP A 215 6.96 4.18 -4.49
N ILE A 216 6.65 3.28 -5.43
CA ILE A 216 5.29 2.99 -5.88
C ILE A 216 4.66 1.87 -5.03
N VAL A 217 3.37 1.99 -4.76
CA VAL A 217 2.52 0.91 -4.24
C VAL A 217 1.79 0.27 -5.41
N PHE A 218 1.94 -1.04 -5.58
CA PHE A 218 1.24 -1.79 -6.64
C PHE A 218 0.00 -2.44 -6.05
N VAL A 219 -1.16 -2.13 -6.64
CA VAL A 219 -2.45 -2.57 -6.13
C VAL A 219 -3.07 -3.59 -7.08
N ASP A 220 -3.38 -4.77 -6.55
CA ASP A 220 -4.10 -5.83 -7.23
C ASP A 220 -5.56 -5.84 -6.78
N ASP A 221 -6.47 -5.88 -7.73
CA ASP A 221 -7.90 -5.99 -7.50
C ASP A 221 -8.54 -7.17 -8.26
N SER A 222 -7.78 -8.23 -8.45
CA SER A 222 -8.24 -9.48 -9.07
C SER A 222 -9.50 -10.00 -8.41
N GLN A 223 -10.43 -10.43 -9.23
CA GLN A 223 -11.74 -10.95 -8.86
C GLN A 223 -12.17 -12.05 -9.83
N ILE A 224 -13.36 -12.63 -9.61
CA ILE A 224 -13.90 -13.75 -10.41
C ILE A 224 -13.00 -14.99 -10.28
N VAL A 225 -12.50 -15.22 -9.08
CA VAL A 225 -11.71 -16.40 -8.76
C VAL A 225 -12.59 -17.47 -8.10
N LYS A 226 -12.22 -18.74 -8.30
CA LYS A 226 -13.07 -19.85 -7.85
C LYS A 226 -13.10 -20.07 -6.34
N ASP A 227 -12.00 -19.73 -5.63
CA ASP A 227 -11.83 -19.98 -4.20
C ASP A 227 -10.69 -19.14 -3.59
N MET A 228 -10.59 -19.22 -2.26
CA MET A 228 -9.56 -18.51 -1.48
C MET A 228 -8.13 -18.92 -1.86
N GLU A 229 -7.86 -20.19 -2.12
CA GLU A 229 -6.49 -20.65 -2.45
C GLU A 229 -6.05 -20.06 -3.78
N THR A 230 -6.94 -19.99 -4.76
CA THR A 230 -6.66 -19.37 -6.07
C THR A 230 -6.37 -17.87 -5.89
N LEU A 231 -7.18 -17.14 -5.11
CA LEU A 231 -6.95 -15.73 -4.84
C LEU A 231 -5.60 -15.48 -4.16
N VAL A 232 -5.30 -16.26 -3.11
CA VAL A 232 -4.05 -16.13 -2.36
C VAL A 232 -2.83 -16.48 -3.23
N ALA A 233 -2.96 -17.47 -4.13
CA ALA A 233 -1.88 -17.81 -5.05
C ALA A 233 -1.61 -16.70 -6.06
N GLU A 234 -2.64 -16.07 -6.61
CA GLU A 234 -2.53 -14.92 -7.51
C GLU A 234 -1.87 -13.73 -6.83
N PHE A 235 -2.35 -13.35 -5.66
CA PHE A 235 -1.78 -12.26 -4.88
C PHE A 235 -0.33 -12.52 -4.45
N ALA A 236 0.03 -13.77 -4.21
CA ALA A 236 1.43 -14.14 -3.95
C ALA A 236 2.32 -14.00 -5.19
N ALA A 237 1.80 -14.33 -6.37
CA ALA A 237 2.50 -14.12 -7.65
C ALA A 237 2.70 -12.62 -7.93
N TRP A 238 1.65 -11.80 -7.71
CA TRP A 238 1.71 -10.35 -7.79
C TRP A 238 2.77 -9.77 -6.85
N ALA A 239 2.70 -10.10 -5.58
CA ALA A 239 3.67 -9.65 -4.60
C ALA A 239 5.10 -10.00 -4.98
N LYS A 240 5.33 -11.22 -5.46
CA LYS A 240 6.64 -11.68 -5.95
C LYS A 240 7.14 -10.84 -7.12
N PHE A 241 6.26 -10.52 -8.08
CA PHE A 241 6.61 -9.74 -9.27
C PHE A 241 7.04 -8.31 -8.93
N PHE A 242 6.33 -7.66 -8.00
CA PHE A 242 6.58 -6.27 -7.63
C PHE A 242 7.58 -6.08 -6.48
N LYS A 243 8.28 -7.12 -6.03
CA LYS A 243 9.36 -6.94 -5.04
C LYS A 243 10.39 -5.90 -5.49
N PRO A 244 10.93 -5.09 -4.54
CA PRO A 244 10.71 -5.11 -3.09
C PRO A 244 9.56 -4.21 -2.61
N ASN A 245 8.77 -3.64 -3.50
CA ASN A 245 7.75 -2.64 -3.19
C ASN A 245 6.64 -3.20 -2.30
N PRO A 246 5.97 -2.36 -1.50
CA PRO A 246 4.74 -2.74 -0.85
C PRO A 246 3.64 -2.98 -1.88
N VAL A 247 2.77 -3.93 -1.59
CA VAL A 247 1.62 -4.30 -2.42
C VAL A 247 0.34 -4.16 -1.63
N PHE A 248 -0.71 -3.68 -2.28
CA PHE A 248 -2.04 -3.66 -1.68
C PHE A 248 -2.95 -4.61 -2.45
N PHE A 249 -3.92 -5.18 -1.73
CA PHE A 249 -4.90 -6.08 -2.29
C PHE A 249 -6.29 -5.58 -1.99
N GLN A 250 -7.08 -5.36 -3.03
CA GLN A 250 -8.50 -5.06 -2.92
C GLN A 250 -9.29 -6.37 -2.96
N ILE A 251 -10.06 -6.63 -1.92
CA ILE A 251 -10.82 -7.88 -1.73
C ILE A 251 -12.27 -7.60 -1.36
N GLY A 252 -13.09 -8.64 -1.41
CA GLY A 252 -14.51 -8.54 -1.06
C GLY A 252 -15.41 -8.17 -2.22
N TYR A 253 -15.01 -8.43 -3.45
CA TYR A 253 -15.85 -8.19 -4.62
C TYR A 253 -17.09 -9.07 -4.64
N PRO A 254 -18.22 -8.56 -5.21
CA PRO A 254 -19.47 -9.32 -5.29
C PRO A 254 -19.35 -10.62 -6.09
N SER A 255 -18.52 -10.66 -7.12
CA SER A 255 -18.23 -11.83 -7.94
C SER A 255 -17.72 -13.03 -7.14
N ASP A 256 -16.98 -12.76 -6.06
CA ASP A 256 -16.36 -13.76 -5.21
C ASP A 256 -17.17 -14.07 -3.95
N LYS A 257 -18.28 -13.34 -3.73
CA LYS A 257 -19.15 -13.51 -2.56
C LYS A 257 -19.65 -14.95 -2.36
N PRO A 258 -19.95 -15.75 -3.39
CA PRO A 258 -20.41 -17.11 -3.20
C PRO A 258 -19.50 -17.99 -2.35
N TRP A 259 -18.20 -17.75 -2.37
CA TRP A 259 -17.26 -18.52 -1.57
C TRP A 259 -16.75 -17.76 -0.33
N TRP A 260 -16.39 -16.46 -0.44
CA TRP A 260 -15.86 -15.77 0.72
C TRP A 260 -16.89 -15.53 1.83
N SER A 261 -18.18 -15.46 1.52
CA SER A 261 -19.25 -15.31 2.53
C SER A 261 -19.40 -16.53 3.44
N GLN A 262 -18.83 -17.66 3.06
CA GLN A 262 -18.82 -18.89 3.88
C GLN A 262 -17.67 -18.91 4.91
N LEU A 263 -16.76 -17.97 4.84
CA LEU A 263 -15.64 -17.86 5.78
C LEU A 263 -16.10 -17.23 7.11
N THR A 264 -15.50 -17.66 8.19
CA THR A 264 -15.65 -16.95 9.48
C THR A 264 -14.85 -15.65 9.42
N LEU A 265 -15.50 -14.51 9.67
CA LEU A 265 -14.89 -13.17 9.57
C LEU A 265 -14.10 -12.99 8.25
N PRO A 266 -14.76 -12.97 7.11
CA PRO A 266 -14.11 -12.99 5.79
C PRO A 266 -12.96 -11.99 5.63
N PRO A 267 -13.07 -10.71 6.05
CA PRO A 267 -11.96 -9.77 5.93
C PRO A 267 -10.71 -10.23 6.67
N GLN A 268 -10.87 -10.69 7.91
CA GLN A 268 -9.75 -11.15 8.72
C GLN A 268 -9.12 -12.43 8.15
N THR A 269 -9.96 -13.40 7.82
CA THR A 269 -9.49 -14.71 7.32
C THR A 269 -8.73 -14.56 6.01
N LEU A 270 -9.26 -13.81 5.06
CA LEU A 270 -8.60 -13.57 3.77
C LEU A 270 -7.28 -12.84 3.93
N GLY A 271 -7.28 -11.73 4.64
CA GLY A 271 -6.06 -10.94 4.79
C GLY A 271 -4.97 -11.65 5.56
N GLN A 272 -5.31 -12.48 6.56
CA GLN A 272 -4.33 -13.33 7.24
C GLN A 272 -3.75 -14.40 6.32
N ALA A 273 -4.57 -15.05 5.49
CA ALA A 273 -4.12 -16.03 4.51
C ALA A 273 -3.17 -15.40 3.46
N ILE A 274 -3.53 -14.22 2.96
CA ILE A 274 -2.69 -13.44 2.02
C ILE A 274 -1.35 -13.09 2.69
N ALA A 275 -1.38 -12.47 3.88
CA ALA A 275 -0.17 -12.05 4.59
C ALA A 275 0.76 -13.21 4.94
N ALA A 276 0.21 -14.39 5.25
CA ALA A 276 0.99 -15.59 5.52
C ALA A 276 1.72 -16.12 4.28
N ARG A 277 1.19 -15.88 3.08
CA ARG A 277 1.75 -16.41 1.82
C ARG A 277 2.77 -15.48 1.18
N ILE A 278 2.67 -14.18 1.40
CA ILE A 278 3.57 -13.18 0.80
C ILE A 278 4.74 -12.88 1.72
N GLY A 279 5.91 -12.62 1.13
CA GLY A 279 7.15 -12.34 1.88
C GLY A 279 7.48 -10.85 2.00
N GLN A 280 6.50 -9.96 1.93
CA GLN A 280 6.70 -8.49 1.99
C GLN A 280 5.54 -7.78 2.69
N THR A 281 5.75 -6.51 3.00
CA THR A 281 4.72 -5.65 3.59
C THR A 281 3.54 -5.47 2.63
N CYS A 282 2.31 -5.59 3.15
CA CYS A 282 1.11 -5.42 2.35
C CYS A 282 0.06 -4.52 3.00
N GLY A 283 -0.90 -4.11 2.18
CA GLY A 283 -2.16 -3.50 2.58
C GLY A 283 -3.34 -4.39 2.21
N ILE A 284 -4.32 -4.50 3.09
CA ILE A 284 -5.57 -5.25 2.87
C ILE A 284 -6.73 -4.26 2.86
N ILE A 285 -7.41 -4.17 1.73
CA ILE A 285 -8.44 -3.16 1.46
C ILE A 285 -9.73 -3.86 1.08
N TRP A 286 -10.77 -3.71 1.89
CA TRP A 286 -12.08 -4.22 1.54
C TRP A 286 -12.83 -3.22 0.65
N VAL A 287 -13.44 -3.71 -0.43
CA VAL A 287 -14.21 -2.83 -1.31
C VAL A 287 -15.60 -2.54 -0.72
N ASP A 288 -16.10 -1.33 -0.97
CA ASP A 288 -17.35 -0.86 -0.42
C ASP A 288 -18.60 -1.56 -0.98
N PHE A 289 -18.51 -2.21 -2.13
CA PHE A 289 -19.62 -2.94 -2.75
C PHE A 289 -20.30 -3.95 -1.82
N THR A 290 -19.52 -4.58 -0.94
CA THR A 290 -19.99 -5.64 -0.04
C THR A 290 -19.71 -5.32 1.43
N LEU A 291 -19.37 -4.08 1.74
CA LEU A 291 -18.99 -3.70 3.09
C LEU A 291 -20.12 -3.93 4.11
N LYS A 292 -21.37 -3.72 3.69
CA LYS A 292 -22.56 -4.01 4.52
C LYS A 292 -22.79 -5.50 4.77
N ASP A 293 -22.22 -6.37 3.98
CA ASP A 293 -22.31 -7.82 4.18
C ASP A 293 -21.42 -8.32 5.32
N VAL A 294 -20.37 -7.57 5.63
CA VAL A 294 -19.35 -7.97 6.61
C VAL A 294 -19.26 -7.05 7.82
N LEU A 295 -19.88 -5.86 7.76
CA LEU A 295 -19.96 -4.89 8.85
C LEU A 295 -21.38 -4.37 9.05
N PRO A 296 -21.79 -4.16 10.31
CA PRO A 296 -23.10 -3.55 10.63
C PRO A 296 -23.05 -2.04 10.43
N LEU A 297 -23.15 -1.60 9.18
CA LEU A 297 -23.29 -0.18 8.81
C LEU A 297 -24.77 0.18 8.66
N LYS A 298 -25.13 1.40 9.04
CA LYS A 298 -26.49 1.93 8.90
C LYS A 298 -26.84 2.30 7.47
#